data_2129aafaee5e73d812f1021645299e4d
#
_entry.id   2129aafaee5e73d812f1021645299e4d
#
_cell.length_a   1.000
_cell.length_b   1.000
_cell.length_c   1.000
_cell.angle_alpha   90.00
_cell.angle_beta   90.00
_cell.angle_gamma   90.00
#
_symmetry.space_group_name_H-M   'P 1'
#
loop_
_entity.id
_entity.type
_entity.pdbx_description
1 polymer ?
#
loop_
_entity_poly.entity_id
_entity_poly.type
_entity_poly.pdbx_seq_one_letter_code
_entity_poly.pdbx_strand_id
1 'polypeptide(L)'
;MVTIKDVALKAGVSPSTVSRVIKGNQRISEATISKVKKVMEELNYFPNTAARTLITNQTYKIGLVLKGSEEPIRLNPFYINVLLGISETCNQHGYGTQTTVSNNMNDLMDEVYKMIKQRMVDAFILLYSKENDPIKQMLIDESMPFIVIGKPTSDIDHQFTHIDNDNILASENLTRHVIEQGVDELIFITEKGNFEVSKDRIQGFETIASQNKINYQIIETSNEREVIFNYMQNLHTRLKDPNIKQAIISLDAMLHLAILSVLYELNIEIPKDVMTATFNDSYLTEIASPPQTCIDIKPRMLGQQAGAAILNILKNKAQDVIELVIIDRELKIRKSTQR
;
A
#
# COMPACT_ATOMS: atom_id res chain seq x y z
N MET A 1 22.25 -31.15 -14.78
CA MET A 1 21.37 -30.56 -13.76
C MET A 1 20.73 -31.72 -13.00
N VAL A 2 20.81 -31.72 -11.67
CA VAL A 2 20.22 -32.79 -10.83
C VAL A 2 18.70 -32.73 -10.96
N THR A 3 18.08 -33.90 -11.08
CA THR A 3 16.62 -34.04 -11.28
C THR A 3 15.95 -34.74 -10.10
N ILE A 4 14.62 -34.68 -10.03
CA ILE A 4 13.84 -35.40 -9.01
C ILE A 4 14.09 -36.94 -9.08
N LYS A 5 14.45 -37.45 -10.26
CA LYS A 5 14.77 -38.88 -10.45
C LYS A 5 16.10 -39.24 -9.77
N ASP A 6 17.08 -38.36 -9.81
CA ASP A 6 18.40 -38.58 -9.16
C ASP A 6 18.24 -38.58 -7.64
N VAL A 7 17.43 -37.66 -7.09
CA VAL A 7 17.09 -37.64 -5.65
C VAL A 7 16.35 -38.93 -5.27
N ALA A 8 15.40 -39.35 -6.05
CA ALA A 8 14.61 -40.57 -5.79
C ALA A 8 15.52 -41.83 -5.77
N LEU A 9 16.40 -41.93 -6.77
CA LEU A 9 17.34 -43.02 -6.87
C LEU A 9 18.29 -43.09 -5.63
N LYS A 10 18.90 -41.97 -5.29
CA LYS A 10 19.82 -41.87 -4.16
C LYS A 10 19.13 -42.04 -2.80
N ALA A 11 17.88 -41.57 -2.67
CA ALA A 11 17.07 -41.76 -1.47
C ALA A 11 16.41 -43.16 -1.37
N GLY A 12 16.47 -43.98 -2.42
CA GLY A 12 15.83 -45.29 -2.47
C GLY A 12 14.29 -45.21 -2.37
N VAL A 13 13.68 -44.23 -2.99
CA VAL A 13 12.23 -44.03 -3.02
C VAL A 13 11.77 -43.73 -4.44
N SER A 14 10.45 -43.73 -4.67
CA SER A 14 9.94 -43.36 -5.97
C SER A 14 9.98 -41.82 -6.21
N PRO A 15 10.07 -41.35 -7.46
CA PRO A 15 9.97 -39.90 -7.75
C PRO A 15 8.68 -39.26 -7.21
N SER A 16 7.57 -40.00 -7.20
CA SER A 16 6.30 -39.58 -6.61
C SER A 16 6.39 -39.40 -5.10
N THR A 17 7.18 -40.21 -4.40
CA THR A 17 7.43 -40.04 -2.98
C THR A 17 8.27 -38.79 -2.70
N VAL A 18 9.31 -38.50 -3.49
CA VAL A 18 10.07 -37.26 -3.41
C VAL A 18 9.16 -36.06 -3.63
N SER A 19 8.30 -36.08 -4.67
CA SER A 19 7.32 -35.03 -4.93
C SER A 19 6.36 -34.81 -3.76
N ARG A 20 5.88 -35.87 -3.10
CA ARG A 20 5.02 -35.77 -1.91
C ARG A 20 5.76 -35.16 -0.69
N VAL A 21 7.00 -35.50 -0.51
CA VAL A 21 7.86 -34.92 0.56
C VAL A 21 8.03 -33.41 0.30
N ILE A 22 8.36 -33.00 -0.92
CA ILE A 22 8.50 -31.60 -1.32
C ILE A 22 7.19 -30.81 -1.08
N LYS A 23 6.04 -31.46 -1.29
CA LYS A 23 4.71 -30.87 -1.06
C LYS A 23 4.26 -30.87 0.40
N GLY A 24 5.08 -31.37 1.34
CA GLY A 24 4.73 -31.43 2.76
C GLY A 24 3.58 -32.40 3.09
N ASN A 25 3.40 -33.48 2.31
CA ASN A 25 2.30 -34.43 2.53
C ASN A 25 2.48 -35.18 3.85
N GLN A 26 1.56 -34.99 4.78
CA GLN A 26 1.55 -35.60 6.12
C GLN A 26 1.44 -37.14 6.16
N ARG A 27 1.11 -37.79 5.04
CA ARG A 27 1.00 -39.25 4.93
C ARG A 27 2.35 -39.91 4.71
N ILE A 28 3.45 -39.19 4.63
CA ILE A 28 4.82 -39.72 4.50
C ILE A 28 5.45 -39.76 5.90
N SER A 29 6.10 -40.89 6.23
CA SER A 29 6.77 -41.06 7.54
C SER A 29 7.90 -40.02 7.71
N GLU A 30 8.11 -39.54 8.94
CA GLU A 30 9.19 -38.59 9.27
C GLU A 30 10.57 -39.10 8.87
N ALA A 31 10.83 -40.41 9.01
CA ALA A 31 12.06 -41.03 8.56
C ALA A 31 12.29 -40.87 7.05
N THR A 32 11.24 -41.05 6.25
CA THR A 32 11.30 -40.84 4.79
C THR A 32 11.48 -39.37 4.44
N ILE A 33 10.79 -38.47 5.13
CA ILE A 33 10.93 -37.03 4.94
C ILE A 33 12.36 -36.59 5.21
N SER A 34 12.93 -36.98 6.35
CA SER A 34 14.31 -36.67 6.74
C SER A 34 15.33 -37.21 5.73
N LYS A 35 15.18 -38.48 5.31
CA LYS A 35 16.05 -39.11 4.31
C LYS A 35 16.05 -38.37 2.98
N VAL A 36 14.86 -38.02 2.47
CA VAL A 36 14.73 -37.29 1.18
C VAL A 36 15.31 -35.88 1.28
N LYS A 37 15.04 -35.14 2.36
CA LYS A 37 15.61 -33.79 2.57
C LYS A 37 17.12 -33.82 2.61
N LYS A 38 17.72 -34.76 3.34
CA LYS A 38 19.16 -34.93 3.39
C LYS A 38 19.77 -35.19 2.02
N VAL A 39 19.17 -36.09 1.23
CA VAL A 39 19.64 -36.37 -0.14
C VAL A 39 19.49 -35.17 -1.05
N MET A 40 18.44 -34.36 -0.90
CA MET A 40 18.27 -33.11 -1.65
C MET A 40 19.40 -32.10 -1.34
N GLU A 41 19.77 -31.98 -0.05
CA GLU A 41 20.89 -31.14 0.39
C GLU A 41 22.22 -31.64 -0.19
N GLU A 42 22.50 -32.94 -0.05
CA GLU A 42 23.73 -33.56 -0.56
C GLU A 42 23.90 -33.42 -2.07
N LEU A 43 22.80 -33.45 -2.83
CA LEU A 43 22.80 -33.28 -4.28
C LEU A 43 22.65 -31.82 -4.73
N ASN A 44 22.53 -30.89 -3.79
CA ASN A 44 22.21 -29.49 -4.06
C ASN A 44 20.99 -29.36 -5.00
N TYR A 45 19.97 -30.19 -4.75
CA TYR A 45 18.74 -30.25 -5.55
C TYR A 45 17.71 -29.28 -5.01
N PHE A 46 17.35 -28.31 -5.82
CA PHE A 46 16.21 -27.44 -5.57
C PHE A 46 15.06 -27.79 -6.51
N PRO A 47 13.82 -27.87 -6.00
CA PRO A 47 12.65 -28.13 -6.84
C PRO A 47 12.55 -27.07 -7.96
N ASN A 48 12.42 -27.51 -9.20
CA ASN A 48 12.23 -26.61 -10.33
C ASN A 48 10.81 -26.04 -10.30
N THR A 49 10.71 -24.71 -10.08
CA THR A 49 9.44 -23.97 -10.03
C THR A 49 8.68 -24.07 -11.34
N ALA A 50 9.37 -24.03 -12.49
CA ALA A 50 8.73 -24.17 -13.80
C ALA A 50 8.07 -25.55 -14.00
N ALA A 51 8.75 -26.64 -13.58
CA ALA A 51 8.19 -27.98 -13.58
C ALA A 51 6.99 -28.11 -12.62
N ARG A 52 7.06 -27.43 -11.47
CA ARG A 52 5.94 -27.38 -10.51
C ARG A 52 4.73 -26.67 -11.12
N THR A 53 4.93 -25.53 -11.75
CA THR A 53 3.88 -24.75 -12.43
C THR A 53 3.16 -25.57 -13.51
N LEU A 54 3.91 -26.30 -14.33
CA LEU A 54 3.34 -27.18 -15.36
C LEU A 54 2.45 -28.30 -14.79
N ILE A 55 2.80 -28.84 -13.62
CA ILE A 55 2.04 -29.94 -13.00
C ILE A 55 0.83 -29.43 -12.23
N THR A 56 0.97 -28.29 -11.52
CA THR A 56 -0.08 -27.75 -10.65
C THR A 56 -1.00 -26.76 -11.34
N ASN A 57 -0.62 -26.26 -12.49
CA ASN A 57 -1.24 -25.13 -13.20
C ASN A 57 -1.32 -23.85 -12.32
N GLN A 58 -0.36 -23.70 -11.39
CA GLN A 58 -0.22 -22.55 -10.47
C GLN A 58 1.18 -21.96 -10.60
N THR A 59 1.26 -20.63 -10.66
CA THR A 59 2.52 -19.91 -10.79
C THR A 59 3.21 -19.69 -9.46
N TYR A 60 2.44 -19.73 -8.37
CA TYR A 60 2.84 -19.34 -7.01
C TYR A 60 3.36 -17.89 -6.97
N LYS A 61 2.71 -17.03 -7.73
CA LYS A 61 2.99 -15.60 -7.75
C LYS A 61 1.71 -14.79 -7.61
N ILE A 62 1.82 -13.68 -6.89
CA ILE A 62 0.77 -12.67 -6.74
C ILE A 62 1.18 -11.42 -7.50
N GLY A 63 0.31 -10.92 -8.37
CA GLY A 63 0.46 -9.66 -9.07
C GLY A 63 0.13 -8.49 -8.14
N LEU A 64 1.00 -7.50 -8.07
CA LEU A 64 0.82 -6.29 -7.28
C LEU A 64 0.64 -5.11 -8.23
N VAL A 65 -0.54 -4.52 -8.24
CA VAL A 65 -0.89 -3.43 -9.16
C VAL A 65 -0.77 -2.10 -8.42
N LEU A 66 0.22 -1.32 -8.80
CA LEU A 66 0.37 0.07 -8.34
C LEU A 66 -0.51 0.99 -9.18
N LYS A 67 -0.97 2.11 -8.61
CA LYS A 67 -1.67 3.13 -9.40
C LYS A 67 -0.77 3.62 -10.54
N GLY A 68 -1.28 3.62 -11.77
CA GLY A 68 -0.57 4.20 -12.91
C GLY A 68 -0.58 5.72 -12.77
N SER A 69 0.51 6.30 -12.30
CA SER A 69 0.70 7.76 -12.23
C SER A 69 2.11 8.11 -12.67
N GLU A 70 2.26 9.27 -13.30
CA GLU A 70 3.56 9.81 -13.73
C GLU A 70 4.48 10.14 -12.55
N GLU A 71 3.92 10.21 -11.36
CA GLU A 71 4.66 10.53 -10.14
C GLU A 71 5.50 9.36 -9.62
N PRO A 72 6.60 9.65 -8.92
CA PRO A 72 7.49 8.62 -8.43
C PRO A 72 6.92 7.87 -7.22
N ILE A 73 5.83 7.13 -7.41
CA ILE A 73 5.24 6.19 -6.42
C ILE A 73 6.32 5.34 -5.77
N ARG A 74 7.37 5.02 -6.53
CA ARG A 74 8.53 4.24 -6.09
C ARG A 74 9.28 4.85 -4.90
N LEU A 75 9.15 6.15 -4.68
CA LEU A 75 9.79 6.86 -3.56
C LEU A 75 8.87 7.02 -2.36
N ASN A 76 7.56 6.75 -2.51
CA ASN A 76 6.62 6.89 -1.41
C ASN A 76 6.77 5.74 -0.40
N PRO A 77 7.19 6.02 0.84
CA PRO A 77 7.41 5.01 1.88
C PRO A 77 6.17 4.15 2.17
N PHE A 78 4.98 4.65 1.93
CA PHE A 78 3.73 3.90 2.08
C PHE A 78 3.75 2.63 1.23
N TYR A 79 3.99 2.77 -0.09
CA TYR A 79 3.99 1.61 -0.99
C TYR A 79 5.09 0.61 -0.65
N ILE A 80 6.29 1.10 -0.29
CA ILE A 80 7.40 0.22 0.10
C ILE A 80 7.01 -0.65 1.30
N ASN A 81 6.40 -0.05 2.33
CA ASN A 81 6.00 -0.79 3.53
C ASN A 81 4.84 -1.77 3.24
N VAL A 82 3.87 -1.38 2.41
CA VAL A 82 2.80 -2.28 1.98
C VAL A 82 3.36 -3.47 1.20
N LEU A 83 4.25 -3.22 0.22
CA LEU A 83 4.89 -4.26 -0.59
C LEU A 83 5.71 -5.23 0.29
N LEU A 84 6.44 -4.72 1.28
CA LEU A 84 7.18 -5.56 2.23
C LEU A 84 6.21 -6.44 3.04
N GLY A 85 5.12 -5.90 3.57
CA GLY A 85 4.11 -6.66 4.32
C GLY A 85 3.49 -7.78 3.49
N ILE A 86 3.09 -7.48 2.24
CA ILE A 86 2.56 -8.47 1.30
C ILE A 86 3.60 -9.56 1.02
N SER A 87 4.82 -9.15 0.65
CA SER A 87 5.88 -10.07 0.26
C SER A 87 6.29 -11.01 1.40
N GLU A 88 6.38 -10.51 2.63
CA GLU A 88 6.67 -11.33 3.82
C GLU A 88 5.61 -12.42 4.01
N THR A 89 4.33 -12.04 3.99
CA THR A 89 3.23 -12.98 4.18
C THR A 89 3.16 -13.99 3.03
N CYS A 90 3.30 -13.54 1.78
CA CYS A 90 3.31 -14.43 0.62
C CYS A 90 4.47 -15.41 0.65
N ASN A 91 5.69 -14.95 0.95
CA ASN A 91 6.89 -15.78 1.00
C ASN A 91 6.81 -16.89 2.06
N GLN A 92 6.25 -16.59 3.24
CA GLN A 92 6.01 -17.60 4.29
C GLN A 92 5.12 -18.76 3.81
N HIS A 93 4.30 -18.52 2.79
CA HIS A 93 3.42 -19.52 2.19
C HIS A 93 3.91 -20.04 0.83
N GLY A 94 5.14 -19.71 0.43
CA GLY A 94 5.75 -20.19 -0.80
C GLY A 94 5.26 -19.49 -2.06
N TYR A 95 4.67 -18.28 -1.93
CA TYR A 95 4.30 -17.40 -3.04
C TYR A 95 5.31 -16.27 -3.18
N GLY A 96 5.71 -15.99 -4.42
CA GLY A 96 6.44 -14.77 -4.76
C GLY A 96 5.48 -13.63 -5.15
N THR A 97 6.02 -12.43 -5.33
CA THR A 97 5.27 -11.26 -5.80
C THR A 97 5.85 -10.74 -7.11
N GLN A 98 4.99 -10.19 -7.97
CA GLN A 98 5.37 -9.53 -9.21
C GLN A 98 4.64 -8.19 -9.30
N THR A 99 5.38 -7.10 -9.30
CA THR A 99 4.84 -5.74 -9.25
C THR A 99 4.79 -5.13 -10.64
N THR A 100 3.70 -4.41 -10.96
CA THR A 100 3.61 -3.59 -12.17
C THR A 100 4.55 -2.39 -12.08
N VAL A 101 5.04 -1.93 -13.23
CA VAL A 101 6.00 -0.82 -13.31
C VAL A 101 5.53 0.33 -14.21
N SER A 102 4.36 0.19 -14.83
CA SER A 102 3.82 1.18 -15.77
C SER A 102 3.41 2.48 -15.06
N ASN A 103 3.70 3.60 -15.71
CA ASN A 103 3.49 4.94 -15.14
C ASN A 103 2.18 5.60 -15.63
N ASN A 104 1.51 5.03 -16.63
CA ASN A 104 0.23 5.53 -17.12
C ASN A 104 -0.79 4.39 -17.24
N MET A 105 -2.06 4.74 -17.32
CA MET A 105 -3.15 3.76 -17.27
C MET A 105 -3.16 2.81 -18.47
N ASN A 106 -2.84 3.27 -19.68
CA ASN A 106 -2.88 2.42 -20.87
C ASN A 106 -1.80 1.33 -20.81
N ASP A 107 -0.57 1.72 -20.49
CA ASP A 107 0.52 0.75 -20.34
C ASP A 107 0.27 -0.20 -19.17
N LEU A 108 -0.36 0.30 -18.08
CA LEU A 108 -0.74 -0.53 -16.93
C LEU A 108 -1.79 -1.58 -17.33
N MET A 109 -2.80 -1.20 -18.10
CA MET A 109 -3.79 -2.13 -18.63
C MET A 109 -3.14 -3.23 -19.48
N ASP A 110 -2.24 -2.85 -20.38
CA ASP A 110 -1.50 -3.79 -21.22
C ASP A 110 -0.60 -4.72 -20.40
N GLU A 111 0.06 -4.21 -19.37
CA GLU A 111 0.91 -5.00 -18.47
C GLU A 111 0.08 -6.03 -17.71
N VAL A 112 -1.02 -5.61 -17.07
CA VAL A 112 -1.93 -6.51 -16.33
C VAL A 112 -2.55 -7.54 -17.28
N TYR A 113 -3.02 -7.13 -18.47
CA TYR A 113 -3.56 -8.04 -19.47
C TYR A 113 -2.55 -9.12 -19.88
N LYS A 114 -1.28 -8.73 -20.11
CA LYS A 114 -0.20 -9.69 -20.39
C LYS A 114 0.04 -10.64 -19.22
N MET A 115 0.03 -10.14 -17.99
CA MET A 115 0.19 -10.98 -16.79
C MET A 115 -0.91 -12.05 -16.70
N ILE A 116 -2.14 -11.70 -17.05
CA ILE A 116 -3.28 -12.63 -17.10
C ILE A 116 -3.11 -13.64 -18.23
N LYS A 117 -2.98 -13.16 -19.47
CA LYS A 117 -2.97 -14.02 -20.68
C LYS A 117 -1.76 -14.95 -20.74
N GLN A 118 -0.63 -14.53 -20.23
CA GLN A 118 0.59 -15.34 -20.14
C GLN A 118 0.65 -16.20 -18.87
N ARG A 119 -0.38 -16.15 -18.02
CA ARG A 119 -0.44 -16.87 -16.75
C ARG A 119 0.81 -16.63 -15.91
N MET A 120 1.16 -15.37 -15.70
CA MET A 120 2.36 -14.99 -14.93
C MET A 120 2.10 -14.98 -13.42
N VAL A 121 0.84 -14.85 -13.00
CA VAL A 121 0.41 -14.78 -11.60
C VAL A 121 -0.89 -15.56 -11.39
N ASP A 122 -1.18 -15.94 -10.14
CA ASP A 122 -2.38 -16.70 -9.77
C ASP A 122 -3.52 -15.78 -9.26
N ALA A 123 -3.18 -14.58 -8.80
CA ALA A 123 -4.13 -13.61 -8.28
C ALA A 123 -3.48 -12.21 -8.27
N PHE A 124 -4.30 -11.18 -7.98
CA PHE A 124 -3.83 -9.80 -7.92
C PHE A 124 -4.18 -9.12 -6.59
N ILE A 125 -3.36 -8.13 -6.21
CA ILE A 125 -3.67 -7.15 -5.17
C ILE A 125 -3.59 -5.77 -5.82
N LEU A 126 -4.70 -5.04 -5.85
CA LEU A 126 -4.73 -3.63 -6.25
C LEU A 126 -4.34 -2.77 -5.05
N LEU A 127 -3.25 -1.97 -5.19
CA LEU A 127 -2.74 -1.14 -4.10
C LEU A 127 -3.39 0.25 -4.07
N TYR A 128 -4.56 0.38 -4.62
CA TYR A 128 -5.38 1.58 -4.64
C TYR A 128 -6.86 1.23 -4.83
N SER A 129 -7.75 2.12 -4.43
CA SER A 129 -9.18 2.06 -4.75
C SER A 129 -9.58 3.29 -5.56
N LYS A 130 -10.31 3.05 -6.64
CA LYS A 130 -10.79 4.08 -7.56
C LYS A 130 -12.13 3.67 -8.15
N GLU A 131 -13.02 4.64 -8.25
CA GLU A 131 -14.30 4.48 -8.94
C GLU A 131 -14.10 4.24 -10.44
N ASN A 132 -14.89 3.33 -11.02
CA ASN A 132 -14.83 2.98 -12.45
C ASN A 132 -13.41 2.59 -12.93
N ASP A 133 -12.69 1.82 -12.10
CA ASP A 133 -11.34 1.38 -12.42
C ASP A 133 -11.34 0.32 -13.54
N PRO A 134 -10.70 0.60 -14.70
CA PRO A 134 -10.64 -0.35 -15.81
C PRO A 134 -9.83 -1.60 -15.50
N ILE A 135 -8.84 -1.53 -14.60
CA ILE A 135 -8.06 -2.71 -14.18
C ILE A 135 -8.95 -3.64 -13.36
N LYS A 136 -9.69 -3.11 -12.39
CA LYS A 136 -10.64 -3.89 -11.61
C LYS A 136 -11.68 -4.57 -12.51
N GLN A 137 -12.25 -3.83 -13.47
CA GLN A 137 -13.21 -4.40 -14.43
C GLN A 137 -12.57 -5.52 -15.25
N MET A 138 -11.35 -5.35 -15.73
CA MET A 138 -10.61 -6.39 -16.46
C MET A 138 -10.43 -7.67 -15.62
N LEU A 139 -10.09 -7.53 -14.33
CA LEU A 139 -9.92 -8.69 -13.45
C LEU A 139 -11.25 -9.45 -13.22
N ILE A 140 -12.36 -8.72 -13.14
CA ILE A 140 -13.72 -9.29 -13.05
C ILE A 140 -14.04 -10.05 -14.34
N ASP A 141 -13.88 -9.43 -15.50
CA ASP A 141 -14.19 -10.01 -16.81
C ASP A 141 -13.37 -11.28 -17.09
N GLU A 142 -12.11 -11.30 -16.64
CA GLU A 142 -11.20 -12.43 -16.79
C GLU A 142 -11.32 -13.46 -15.66
N SER A 143 -12.24 -13.26 -14.71
CA SER A 143 -12.45 -14.13 -13.53
C SER A 143 -11.16 -14.38 -12.73
N MET A 144 -10.31 -13.37 -12.66
CA MET A 144 -9.06 -13.42 -11.89
C MET A 144 -9.34 -13.13 -10.42
N PRO A 145 -8.87 -13.95 -9.47
CA PRO A 145 -8.97 -13.64 -8.07
C PRO A 145 -8.20 -12.35 -7.75
N PHE A 146 -8.82 -11.45 -6.98
CA PHE A 146 -8.13 -10.24 -6.53
C PHE A 146 -8.70 -9.70 -5.21
N ILE A 147 -7.95 -8.84 -4.58
CA ILE A 147 -8.37 -7.99 -3.46
C ILE A 147 -7.94 -6.55 -3.71
N VAL A 148 -8.55 -5.62 -2.99
CA VAL A 148 -8.27 -4.19 -3.09
C VAL A 148 -7.76 -3.64 -1.78
N ILE A 149 -6.68 -2.85 -1.82
CA ILE A 149 -6.28 -1.97 -0.72
C ILE A 149 -6.98 -0.63 -0.92
N GLY A 150 -7.90 -0.33 -0.02
CA GLY A 150 -8.80 0.81 -0.05
C GLY A 150 -10.27 0.39 0.04
N LYS A 151 -11.16 1.32 0.32
CA LYS A 151 -12.58 1.05 0.53
C LYS A 151 -13.32 0.64 -0.76
N PRO A 152 -14.49 -0.05 -0.64
CA PRO A 152 -15.42 -0.23 -1.75
C PRO A 152 -15.90 1.11 -2.33
N THR A 153 -16.06 1.18 -3.65
CA THR A 153 -16.48 2.40 -4.39
C THR A 153 -17.87 2.29 -5.00
N SER A 154 -18.44 1.07 -5.00
CA SER A 154 -19.74 0.76 -5.61
C SER A 154 -20.36 -0.46 -4.95
N ASP A 155 -21.66 -0.70 -5.19
CA ASP A 155 -22.36 -1.89 -4.65
C ASP A 155 -21.71 -3.19 -5.12
N ILE A 156 -21.19 -3.24 -6.34
CA ILE A 156 -20.50 -4.42 -6.87
C ILE A 156 -19.19 -4.71 -6.12
N ASP A 157 -18.53 -3.68 -5.60
CA ASP A 157 -17.29 -3.82 -4.85
C ASP A 157 -17.47 -4.54 -3.52
N HIS A 158 -18.69 -4.49 -2.95
CA HIS A 158 -19.03 -5.26 -1.76
C HIS A 158 -19.03 -6.78 -1.99
N GLN A 159 -18.80 -7.25 -3.22
CA GLN A 159 -18.59 -8.65 -3.55
C GLN A 159 -17.11 -9.06 -3.52
N PHE A 160 -16.21 -8.16 -3.20
CA PHE A 160 -14.76 -8.40 -3.16
C PHE A 160 -14.20 -8.04 -1.78
N THR A 161 -13.06 -8.66 -1.44
CA THR A 161 -12.36 -8.35 -0.20
C THR A 161 -11.59 -7.04 -0.33
N HIS A 162 -11.79 -6.18 0.64
CA HIS A 162 -11.12 -4.89 0.79
C HIS A 162 -10.34 -4.82 2.11
N ILE A 163 -9.12 -4.27 2.05
CA ILE A 163 -8.30 -4.01 3.22
C ILE A 163 -8.05 -2.50 3.24
N ASP A 164 -8.47 -1.81 4.28
CA ASP A 164 -8.38 -0.35 4.33
C ASP A 164 -8.08 0.16 5.75
N ASN A 165 -7.87 1.46 5.85
CA ASN A 165 -7.93 2.24 7.08
C ASN A 165 -9.23 3.06 7.06
N ASP A 166 -9.75 3.42 8.23
CA ASP A 166 -10.78 4.44 8.30
C ASP A 166 -10.14 5.82 8.06
N ASN A 167 -10.03 6.20 6.77
CA ASN A 167 -9.36 7.43 6.35
C ASN A 167 -10.15 8.68 6.73
N ILE A 168 -11.48 8.61 6.84
CA ILE A 168 -12.32 9.71 7.33
C ILE A 168 -11.97 9.98 8.79
N LEU A 169 -12.06 8.97 9.66
CA LEU A 169 -11.76 9.11 11.07
C LEU A 169 -10.28 9.42 11.33
N ALA A 170 -9.36 8.95 10.49
CA ALA A 170 -7.95 9.35 10.53
C ALA A 170 -7.78 10.85 10.32
N SER A 171 -8.47 11.41 9.32
CA SER A 171 -8.44 12.84 9.01
C SER A 171 -9.15 13.67 10.07
N GLU A 172 -10.27 13.19 10.59
CA GLU A 172 -10.94 13.83 11.73
C GLU A 172 -10.01 13.97 12.93
N ASN A 173 -9.32 12.88 13.30
CA ASN A 173 -8.42 12.87 14.46
C ASN A 173 -7.24 13.85 14.27
N LEU A 174 -6.62 13.87 13.08
CA LEU A 174 -5.52 14.78 12.78
C LEU A 174 -5.97 16.23 12.80
N THR A 175 -7.10 16.52 12.16
CA THR A 175 -7.67 17.88 12.08
C THR A 175 -8.08 18.39 13.46
N ARG A 176 -8.71 17.57 14.27
CA ARG A 176 -9.08 17.88 15.65
C ARG A 176 -7.85 18.23 16.47
N HIS A 177 -6.81 17.40 16.42
CA HIS A 177 -5.57 17.67 17.11
C HIS A 177 -4.97 19.02 16.72
N VAL A 178 -4.94 19.34 15.42
CA VAL A 178 -4.39 20.60 14.94
C VAL A 178 -5.22 21.80 15.43
N ILE A 179 -6.55 21.70 15.40
CA ILE A 179 -7.45 22.74 15.92
C ILE A 179 -7.23 22.96 17.43
N GLU A 180 -7.05 21.89 18.20
CA GLU A 180 -6.78 21.96 19.65
C GLU A 180 -5.50 22.71 19.99
N GLN A 181 -4.56 22.87 19.03
CA GLN A 181 -3.39 23.73 19.18
C GLN A 181 -3.71 25.25 19.01
N GLY A 182 -4.98 25.59 18.79
CA GLY A 182 -5.46 26.97 18.73
C GLY A 182 -5.15 27.67 17.40
N VAL A 183 -5.39 26.99 16.28
CA VAL A 183 -5.29 27.58 14.95
C VAL A 183 -6.54 28.37 14.59
N ASP A 184 -6.37 29.44 13.80
CA ASP A 184 -7.44 30.28 13.27
C ASP A 184 -7.83 29.86 11.85
N GLU A 185 -6.89 29.26 11.11
CA GLU A 185 -7.09 28.85 9.71
C GLU A 185 -6.37 27.53 9.39
N LEU A 186 -7.01 26.77 8.51
CA LEU A 186 -6.51 25.49 8.03
C LEU A 186 -6.36 25.49 6.51
N ILE A 187 -5.26 24.88 6.04
CA ILE A 187 -5.01 24.63 4.62
C ILE A 187 -4.83 23.12 4.45
N PHE A 188 -5.69 22.48 3.65
CA PHE A 188 -5.49 21.09 3.25
C PHE A 188 -4.92 21.06 1.83
N ILE A 189 -3.78 20.37 1.66
CA ILE A 189 -3.12 20.24 0.36
C ILE A 189 -3.18 18.80 -0.09
N THR A 190 -3.75 18.58 -1.27
CA THR A 190 -3.99 17.27 -1.85
C THR A 190 -3.49 17.17 -3.29
N GLU A 191 -3.24 15.96 -3.76
CA GLU A 191 -2.96 15.70 -5.17
C GLU A 191 -4.24 15.76 -6.02
N LYS A 192 -4.10 16.09 -7.31
CA LYS A 192 -5.17 15.96 -8.28
C LYS A 192 -5.46 14.47 -8.54
N GLY A 193 -6.72 14.09 -8.50
CA GLY A 193 -7.12 12.73 -8.84
C GLY A 193 -8.38 12.26 -8.11
N ASN A 194 -8.98 11.17 -8.61
CA ASN A 194 -10.22 10.60 -8.07
C ASN A 194 -9.95 9.34 -7.22
N PHE A 195 -8.96 9.39 -6.33
CA PHE A 195 -8.70 8.30 -5.41
C PHE A 195 -9.54 8.44 -4.15
N GLU A 196 -10.09 7.32 -3.68
CA GLU A 196 -11.00 7.33 -2.54
C GLU A 196 -10.32 7.80 -1.25
N VAL A 197 -9.05 7.48 -1.06
CA VAL A 197 -8.27 7.96 0.09
C VAL A 197 -8.21 9.49 0.16
N SER A 198 -8.12 10.17 -0.98
CA SER A 198 -8.11 11.65 -1.03
C SER A 198 -9.48 12.21 -0.65
N LYS A 199 -10.55 11.65 -1.21
CA LYS A 199 -11.93 12.04 -0.89
C LYS A 199 -12.23 11.89 0.60
N ASP A 200 -11.86 10.75 1.18
CA ASP A 200 -12.11 10.44 2.59
C ASP A 200 -11.35 11.39 3.53
N ARG A 201 -10.07 11.66 3.22
CA ARG A 201 -9.27 12.56 4.03
C ARG A 201 -9.77 14.01 3.95
N ILE A 202 -10.21 14.46 2.77
CA ILE A 202 -10.87 15.74 2.59
C ILE A 202 -12.17 15.79 3.40
N GLN A 203 -13.02 14.77 3.30
CA GLN A 203 -14.28 14.70 4.02
C GLN A 203 -14.08 14.80 5.53
N GLY A 204 -13.15 14.03 6.10
CA GLY A 204 -12.85 14.07 7.55
C GLY A 204 -12.32 15.45 7.98
N PHE A 205 -11.46 16.06 7.16
CA PHE A 205 -10.95 17.41 7.39
C PHE A 205 -12.07 18.44 7.40
N GLU A 206 -12.92 18.48 6.36
CA GLU A 206 -14.04 19.43 6.23
C GLU A 206 -15.05 19.26 7.36
N THR A 207 -15.35 18.03 7.74
CA THR A 207 -16.29 17.72 8.84
C THR A 207 -15.82 18.41 10.13
N ILE A 208 -14.57 18.24 10.52
CA ILE A 208 -14.06 18.79 11.79
C ILE A 208 -13.82 20.31 11.69
N ALA A 209 -13.29 20.80 10.58
CA ALA A 209 -13.10 22.24 10.39
C ALA A 209 -14.44 23.00 10.46
N SER A 210 -15.48 22.49 9.77
CA SER A 210 -16.84 23.08 9.77
C SER A 210 -17.50 23.03 11.15
N GLN A 211 -17.42 21.89 11.86
CA GLN A 211 -17.97 21.74 13.21
C GLN A 211 -17.36 22.75 14.19
N ASN A 212 -16.08 23.06 14.03
CA ASN A 212 -15.37 24.01 14.89
C ASN A 212 -15.40 25.45 14.35
N LYS A 213 -16.06 25.71 13.22
CA LYS A 213 -16.17 27.02 12.57
C LYS A 213 -14.81 27.64 12.24
N ILE A 214 -13.81 26.80 11.91
CA ILE A 214 -12.50 27.25 11.49
C ILE A 214 -12.55 27.56 9.99
N ASN A 215 -11.96 28.69 9.59
CA ASN A 215 -11.77 29.01 8.19
C ASN A 215 -10.79 28.02 7.56
N TYR A 216 -11.13 27.48 6.39
CA TYR A 216 -10.25 26.54 5.71
C TYR A 216 -10.27 26.72 4.19
N GLN A 217 -9.23 26.24 3.56
CA GLN A 217 -9.14 26.08 2.11
C GLN A 217 -8.55 24.70 1.74
N ILE A 218 -8.98 24.18 0.61
CA ILE A 218 -8.44 22.95 0.02
C ILE A 218 -7.72 23.35 -1.27
N ILE A 219 -6.47 22.92 -1.39
CA ILE A 219 -5.62 23.18 -2.55
C ILE A 219 -5.30 21.86 -3.22
N GLU A 220 -5.83 21.66 -4.43
CA GLU A 220 -5.44 20.55 -5.29
C GLU A 220 -4.24 20.95 -6.14
N THR A 221 -3.15 20.22 -6.02
CA THR A 221 -1.91 20.50 -6.74
C THR A 221 -1.32 19.24 -7.38
N SER A 222 -0.42 19.43 -8.33
CA SER A 222 0.53 18.37 -8.68
C SER A 222 1.64 18.35 -7.61
N ASN A 223 2.32 17.20 -7.45
CA ASN A 223 3.48 17.10 -6.55
C ASN A 223 4.73 17.83 -7.10
N GLU A 224 4.59 18.59 -8.19
CA GLU A 224 5.65 19.39 -8.76
C GLU A 224 6.01 20.54 -7.83
N ARG A 225 7.27 20.56 -7.41
CA ARG A 225 7.79 21.55 -6.46
C ARG A 225 7.52 23.00 -6.88
N GLU A 226 7.62 23.29 -8.17
CA GLU A 226 7.40 24.64 -8.71
C GLU A 226 5.93 25.11 -8.52
N VAL A 227 4.97 24.21 -8.75
CA VAL A 227 3.55 24.50 -8.52
C VAL A 227 3.29 24.79 -7.04
N ILE A 228 3.85 23.95 -6.15
CA ILE A 228 3.74 24.15 -4.69
C ILE A 228 4.40 25.48 -4.29
N PHE A 229 5.56 25.79 -4.84
CA PHE A 229 6.27 27.05 -4.57
C PHE A 229 5.41 28.27 -4.89
N ASN A 230 4.80 28.29 -6.07
CA ASN A 230 3.94 29.40 -6.49
C ASN A 230 2.73 29.59 -5.54
N TYR A 231 2.12 28.50 -5.09
CA TYR A 231 1.04 28.56 -4.09
C TYR A 231 1.52 29.13 -2.76
N MET A 232 2.61 28.60 -2.23
CA MET A 232 3.15 29.05 -0.93
C MET A 232 3.67 30.49 -0.98
N GLN A 233 4.23 30.92 -2.10
CA GLN A 233 4.65 32.30 -2.32
C GLN A 233 3.46 33.27 -2.30
N ASN A 234 2.34 32.89 -2.89
CA ASN A 234 1.11 33.70 -2.84
C ASN A 234 0.55 33.78 -1.41
N LEU A 235 0.76 32.76 -0.60
CA LEU A 235 0.32 32.74 0.80
C LEU A 235 1.35 33.34 1.76
N HIS A 236 2.57 33.66 1.31
CA HIS A 236 3.71 34.02 2.15
C HIS A 236 3.39 35.13 3.17
N THR A 237 2.82 36.25 2.74
CA THR A 237 2.47 37.36 3.64
C THR A 237 1.49 36.94 4.73
N ARG A 238 0.53 36.05 4.37
CA ARG A 238 -0.48 35.54 5.30
C ARG A 238 0.13 34.53 6.27
N LEU A 239 0.97 33.63 5.78
CA LEU A 239 1.67 32.63 6.62
C LEU A 239 2.64 33.27 7.61
N LYS A 240 3.13 34.48 7.32
CA LYS A 240 4.01 35.28 8.20
C LYS A 240 3.26 36.24 9.12
N ASP A 241 1.93 36.32 9.05
CA ASP A 241 1.15 37.22 9.92
C ASP A 241 1.11 36.64 11.36
N PRO A 242 1.74 37.32 12.34
CA PRO A 242 1.81 36.82 13.71
C PRO A 242 0.43 36.83 14.42
N ASN A 243 -0.56 37.50 13.86
CA ASN A 243 -1.91 37.57 14.43
C ASN A 243 -2.81 36.43 13.97
N ILE A 244 -2.40 35.64 12.96
CA ILE A 244 -3.19 34.55 12.39
C ILE A 244 -2.40 33.25 12.56
N LYS A 245 -2.88 32.36 13.41
CA LYS A 245 -2.30 31.03 13.59
C LYS A 245 -2.82 30.08 12.52
N GLN A 246 -1.93 29.62 11.67
CA GLN A 246 -2.28 28.76 10.55
C GLN A 246 -1.67 27.36 10.70
N ALA A 247 -2.32 26.38 10.06
CA ALA A 247 -1.75 25.07 9.89
C ALA A 247 -2.01 24.52 8.48
N ILE A 248 -1.03 23.77 7.97
CA ILE A 248 -1.07 23.05 6.71
C ILE A 248 -1.16 21.56 7.02
N ILE A 249 -2.19 20.90 6.50
CA ILE A 249 -2.33 19.44 6.50
C ILE A 249 -2.16 18.96 5.08
N SER A 250 -1.24 18.05 4.83
CA SER A 250 -1.01 17.49 3.50
C SER A 250 -1.51 16.04 3.39
N LEU A 251 -1.92 15.66 2.19
CA LEU A 251 -2.52 14.35 1.89
C LEU A 251 -1.61 13.18 2.28
N ASP A 252 -0.30 13.28 2.05
CA ASP A 252 0.67 12.23 2.34
C ASP A 252 2.09 12.76 2.61
N ALA A 253 2.99 11.86 3.00
CA ALA A 253 4.36 12.20 3.38
C ALA A 253 5.20 12.75 2.21
N MET A 254 4.96 12.36 0.95
CA MET A 254 5.76 12.84 -0.18
C MET A 254 5.39 14.28 -0.56
N LEU A 255 4.10 14.55 -0.69
CA LEU A 255 3.59 15.91 -0.87
C LEU A 255 4.03 16.81 0.29
N HIS A 256 4.00 16.27 1.51
CA HIS A 256 4.44 16.98 2.70
C HIS A 256 5.91 17.42 2.63
N LEU A 257 6.82 16.53 2.24
CA LEU A 257 8.24 16.87 2.09
C LEU A 257 8.48 17.94 1.04
N ALA A 258 7.74 17.94 -0.06
CA ALA A 258 7.81 18.99 -1.06
C ALA A 258 7.37 20.34 -0.45
N ILE A 259 6.28 20.34 0.34
CA ILE A 259 5.82 21.53 1.07
C ILE A 259 6.89 22.02 2.06
N LEU A 260 7.46 21.15 2.88
CA LEU A 260 8.51 21.52 3.84
C LEU A 260 9.72 22.15 3.15
N SER A 261 10.14 21.59 1.99
CA SER A 261 11.23 22.14 1.20
C SER A 261 10.95 23.57 0.72
N VAL A 262 9.70 23.83 0.31
CA VAL A 262 9.27 25.17 -0.14
C VAL A 262 9.15 26.14 1.03
N LEU A 263 8.55 25.72 2.14
CA LEU A 263 8.46 26.57 3.36
C LEU A 263 9.85 27.00 3.85
N TYR A 264 10.82 26.07 3.82
CA TYR A 264 12.21 26.38 4.16
C TYR A 264 12.81 27.45 3.23
N GLU A 265 12.63 27.32 1.91
CA GLU A 265 13.14 28.29 0.92
C GLU A 265 12.50 29.68 1.10
N LEU A 266 11.23 29.71 1.48
CA LEU A 266 10.49 30.96 1.75
C LEU A 266 10.77 31.51 3.16
N ASN A 267 11.68 30.90 3.93
CA ASN A 267 11.99 31.29 5.31
C ASN A 267 10.77 31.29 6.23
N ILE A 268 9.83 30.37 6.04
CA ILE A 268 8.67 30.18 6.92
C ILE A 268 9.04 29.15 7.99
N GLU A 269 9.00 29.54 9.24
CA GLU A 269 9.41 28.74 10.39
C GLU A 269 8.28 27.85 10.91
N ILE A 270 8.57 26.54 11.07
CA ILE A 270 7.64 25.55 11.62
C ILE A 270 8.06 25.22 13.05
N PRO A 271 7.18 25.24 14.04
CA PRO A 271 5.74 25.58 14.02
C PRO A 271 5.44 27.06 14.28
N LYS A 272 6.43 27.92 14.34
CA LYS A 272 6.29 29.32 14.76
C LYS A 272 5.38 30.14 13.86
N ASP A 273 5.64 30.15 12.55
CA ASP A 273 4.83 30.87 11.56
C ASP A 273 3.63 30.02 11.13
N VAL A 274 3.84 28.74 10.83
CA VAL A 274 2.81 27.80 10.41
C VAL A 274 3.04 26.42 11.04
N MET A 275 1.99 25.79 11.54
CA MET A 275 2.04 24.38 11.94
C MET A 275 1.88 23.49 10.72
N THR A 276 2.47 22.29 10.77
CA THR A 276 2.34 21.30 9.68
C THR A 276 2.03 19.92 10.21
N ALA A 277 1.17 19.20 9.48
CA ALA A 277 0.81 17.83 9.80
C ALA A 277 0.53 17.03 8.51
N THR A 278 0.62 15.70 8.58
CA THR A 278 0.43 14.85 7.41
C THR A 278 -0.11 13.47 7.76
N PHE A 279 -0.30 12.63 6.76
CA PHE A 279 -0.60 11.21 6.89
C PHE A 279 0.61 10.37 6.47
N ASN A 280 0.57 9.08 6.81
CA ASN A 280 1.56 8.08 6.47
C ASN A 280 2.90 8.31 7.17
N ASP A 281 2.92 7.97 8.48
CA ASP A 281 4.18 8.01 9.24
C ASP A 281 5.28 7.21 8.56
N SER A 282 6.47 7.77 8.59
CA SER A 282 7.65 7.17 8.00
C SER A 282 8.93 7.74 8.63
N TYR A 283 10.05 7.11 8.33
CA TYR A 283 11.35 7.64 8.72
C TYR A 283 11.55 9.11 8.25
N LEU A 284 11.00 9.46 7.08
CA LEU A 284 11.12 10.82 6.54
C LEU A 284 10.38 11.86 7.39
N THR A 285 9.21 11.54 7.91
CA THR A 285 8.44 12.42 8.79
C THR A 285 9.07 12.53 10.19
N GLU A 286 9.76 11.48 10.62
CA GLU A 286 10.47 11.44 11.90
C GLU A 286 11.73 12.29 11.89
N ILE A 287 12.56 12.21 10.82
CA ILE A 287 13.84 12.96 10.71
C ILE A 287 13.69 14.36 10.14
N ALA A 288 12.51 14.74 9.65
CA ALA A 288 12.24 16.10 9.16
C ALA A 288 12.55 17.14 10.26
N SER A 289 12.86 18.36 9.84
CA SER A 289 13.17 19.47 10.76
C SER A 289 12.11 20.58 10.66
N PRO A 290 11.24 20.70 11.69
CA PRO A 290 11.10 19.83 12.88
C PRO A 290 10.46 18.46 12.52
N PRO A 291 10.55 17.44 13.41
CA PRO A 291 9.80 16.19 13.26
C PRO A 291 8.29 16.43 13.12
N GLN A 292 7.66 15.73 12.18
CA GLN A 292 6.31 16.03 11.73
C GLN A 292 5.23 15.21 12.47
N THR A 293 4.19 15.89 12.93
CA THR A 293 2.95 15.27 13.43
C THR A 293 2.24 14.58 12.28
N CYS A 294 1.85 13.33 12.47
CA CYS A 294 1.19 12.56 11.42
C CYS A 294 0.31 11.42 11.96
N ILE A 295 -0.54 10.91 11.09
CA ILE A 295 -1.25 9.65 11.34
C ILE A 295 -0.42 8.49 10.80
N ASP A 296 -0.06 7.55 11.67
CA ASP A 296 0.46 6.24 11.29
C ASP A 296 -0.71 5.31 10.94
N ILE A 297 -0.84 4.99 9.68
CA ILE A 297 -1.86 4.07 9.14
C ILE A 297 -1.37 2.63 9.08
N LYS A 298 -0.21 2.32 9.65
CA LYS A 298 0.40 0.99 9.74
C LYS A 298 0.49 0.26 8.39
N PRO A 299 1.15 0.83 7.38
CA PRO A 299 1.10 0.33 6.01
C PRO A 299 1.67 -1.09 5.87
N ARG A 300 2.65 -1.49 6.71
CA ARG A 300 3.16 -2.86 6.69
C ARG A 300 2.11 -3.87 7.15
N MET A 301 1.35 -3.56 8.19
CA MET A 301 0.24 -4.41 8.67
C MET A 301 -0.87 -4.51 7.61
N LEU A 302 -1.20 -3.40 6.95
CA LEU A 302 -2.13 -3.36 5.81
C LEU A 302 -1.69 -4.35 4.72
N GLY A 303 -0.40 -4.34 4.37
CA GLY A 303 0.18 -5.29 3.43
C GLY A 303 0.14 -6.74 3.90
N GLN A 304 0.42 -7.01 5.19
CA GLN A 304 0.36 -8.36 5.76
C GLN A 304 -1.07 -8.93 5.70
N GLN A 305 -2.08 -8.15 6.05
CA GLN A 305 -3.48 -8.55 5.96
C GLN A 305 -3.91 -8.78 4.51
N ALA A 306 -3.47 -7.93 3.58
CA ALA A 306 -3.72 -8.11 2.15
C ALA A 306 -3.11 -9.42 1.62
N GLY A 307 -1.86 -9.72 2.00
CA GLY A 307 -1.21 -10.98 1.68
C GLY A 307 -1.95 -12.19 2.24
N ALA A 308 -2.41 -12.12 3.50
CA ALA A 308 -3.15 -13.21 4.13
C ALA A 308 -4.52 -13.44 3.45
N ALA A 309 -5.24 -12.36 3.14
CA ALA A 309 -6.56 -12.42 2.52
C ALA A 309 -6.49 -13.06 1.12
N ILE A 310 -5.57 -12.63 0.25
CA ILE A 310 -5.45 -13.20 -1.10
C ILE A 310 -5.04 -14.68 -1.07
N LEU A 311 -4.16 -15.08 -0.15
CA LEU A 311 -3.77 -16.47 0.03
C LEU A 311 -4.93 -17.33 0.54
N ASN A 312 -5.80 -16.78 1.38
CA ASN A 312 -7.01 -17.45 1.85
C ASN A 312 -7.99 -17.72 0.69
N ILE A 313 -8.21 -16.73 -0.18
CA ILE A 313 -9.03 -16.89 -1.40
C ILE A 313 -8.47 -18.02 -2.29
N LEU A 314 -7.15 -18.01 -2.55
CA LEU A 314 -6.51 -19.04 -3.40
C LEU A 314 -6.57 -20.44 -2.79
N LYS A 315 -6.49 -20.57 -1.47
CA LYS A 315 -6.53 -21.85 -0.76
C LYS A 315 -7.91 -22.46 -0.75
N ASN A 316 -8.94 -21.66 -0.49
CA ASN A 316 -10.29 -22.15 -0.28
C ASN A 316 -11.08 -22.28 -1.58
N LYS A 317 -10.57 -21.75 -2.70
CA LYS A 317 -11.29 -21.63 -4.00
C LYS A 317 -12.68 -20.99 -3.84
N ALA A 318 -12.89 -20.29 -2.76
CA ALA A 318 -14.15 -19.66 -2.39
C ALA A 318 -13.97 -18.15 -2.53
N GLN A 319 -14.61 -17.59 -3.54
CA GLN A 319 -14.84 -16.13 -3.62
C GLN A 319 -15.80 -15.65 -2.51
N ASP A 320 -16.28 -16.56 -1.67
CA ASP A 320 -17.35 -16.30 -0.70
C ASP A 320 -16.88 -15.68 0.62
N VAL A 321 -15.58 -15.44 0.82
CA VAL A 321 -15.10 -14.69 1.98
C VAL A 321 -14.92 -13.25 1.57
N ILE A 322 -16.02 -12.51 1.61
CA ILE A 322 -16.04 -11.07 1.42
C ILE A 322 -15.73 -10.44 2.79
N GLU A 323 -14.64 -9.71 2.86
CA GLU A 323 -14.22 -9.05 4.10
C GLU A 323 -13.88 -7.58 3.82
N LEU A 324 -14.38 -6.70 4.67
CA LEU A 324 -13.83 -5.35 4.83
C LEU A 324 -13.01 -5.34 6.12
N VAL A 325 -11.70 -5.40 5.96
CA VAL A 325 -10.76 -5.37 7.09
C VAL A 325 -10.27 -3.94 7.28
N ILE A 326 -10.54 -3.37 8.44
CA ILE A 326 -10.07 -2.03 8.80
C ILE A 326 -8.86 -2.15 9.72
N ILE A 327 -7.73 -1.62 9.26
CA ILE A 327 -6.48 -1.55 10.03
C ILE A 327 -6.53 -0.31 10.92
N ASP A 328 -6.23 -0.49 12.19
CA ASP A 328 -6.16 0.59 13.17
C ASP A 328 -5.02 1.58 12.83
N ARG A 329 -5.15 2.79 13.32
CA ARG A 329 -4.27 3.93 13.09
C ARG A 329 -3.82 4.55 14.40
N GLU A 330 -2.76 5.34 14.35
CA GLU A 330 -2.21 6.01 15.52
C GLU A 330 -1.80 7.45 15.19
N LEU A 331 -2.21 8.40 16.02
CA LEU A 331 -1.74 9.79 15.90
C LEU A 331 -0.37 9.91 16.58
N LYS A 332 0.64 10.27 15.82
CA LYS A 332 2.01 10.56 16.27
C LYS A 332 2.18 12.07 16.40
N ILE A 333 2.10 12.58 17.62
CA ILE A 333 2.27 14.01 17.90
C ILE A 333 3.77 14.31 17.99
N ARG A 334 4.23 15.29 17.19
CA ARG A 334 5.62 15.72 17.13
C ARG A 334 5.74 17.24 17.11
N LYS A 335 6.97 17.75 17.01
CA LYS A 335 7.28 19.18 17.18
C LYS A 335 6.60 20.10 16.15
N SER A 336 6.20 19.63 14.99
CA SER A 336 5.60 20.47 13.95
C SER A 336 4.23 21.07 14.31
N THR A 337 3.56 20.55 15.35
CA THR A 337 2.31 21.09 15.88
C THR A 337 2.41 21.50 17.36
N GLN A 338 3.61 21.52 17.96
CA GLN A 338 3.83 21.91 19.34
C GLN A 338 4.51 23.29 19.36
N ARG A 339 3.79 24.33 19.75
CA ARG A 339 4.29 25.70 19.95
C ARG A 339 4.79 25.93 21.35
#